data_e746b6ee0db89febc32180b1df4c2c40
#
_entry.id   e746b6ee0db89febc32180b1df4c2c40
#
_cell.length_a   1.000
_cell.length_b   1.000
_cell.length_c   1.000
_cell.angle_alpha   90.00
_cell.angle_beta   90.00
_cell.angle_gamma   90.00
#
_symmetry.space_group_name_H-M   'P 1'
#
loop_
_entity.id
_entity.type
_entity.pdbx_description
1 polymer ?
#
loop_
_entity_poly.entity_id
_entity_poly.type
_entity_poly.pdbx_seq_one_letter_code
_entity_poly.pdbx_strand_id
1 'polypeptide(L)'
;MSMKIMIKQKLFFLLGFQLIFGQELSVFAPPEHINSVLFYVNEQNTSLPIVGLNEQITLKFDDLNADDSVYYYTIERFDADWKKTNLFRAEYMDGYDDIRIQNMSYSIGTLQSYIHYTLTLPNAQTRLKKSGNYMLKIWDESRNLVLRKRFLV
;
A
#
# COMPACT_ATOMS: atom_id res chain seq x y z
N MET A 1 13.11 -71.40 -36.39
CA MET A 1 12.92 -70.10 -37.02
C MET A 1 12.20 -69.20 -36.05
N SER A 2 12.94 -68.44 -35.23
CA SER A 2 12.40 -67.68 -34.10
C SER A 2 12.45 -66.19 -34.42
N MET A 3 11.31 -65.60 -34.55
CA MET A 3 11.16 -64.17 -34.89
C MET A 3 11.14 -63.35 -33.60
N LYS A 4 12.24 -62.66 -33.28
CA LYS A 4 12.30 -61.74 -32.13
C LYS A 4 11.56 -60.44 -32.45
N ILE A 5 10.46 -60.22 -31.77
CA ILE A 5 9.74 -58.95 -31.79
C ILE A 5 10.45 -58.00 -30.86
N MET A 6 11.13 -56.98 -31.45
CA MET A 6 11.70 -55.88 -30.70
C MET A 6 10.60 -54.83 -30.37
N ILE A 7 10.18 -54.81 -29.13
CA ILE A 7 9.29 -53.77 -28.62
C ILE A 7 10.18 -52.53 -28.34
N LYS A 8 10.05 -51.50 -29.19
CA LYS A 8 10.65 -50.18 -28.93
C LYS A 8 9.80 -49.47 -27.91
N GLN A 9 10.23 -49.44 -26.66
CA GLN A 9 9.69 -48.57 -25.63
C GLN A 9 10.01 -47.12 -25.99
N LYS A 10 9.00 -46.36 -26.44
CA LYS A 10 9.09 -44.91 -26.57
C LYS A 10 8.87 -44.32 -25.17
N LEU A 11 9.94 -43.92 -24.52
CA LEU A 11 9.92 -43.13 -23.30
C LEU A 11 9.37 -41.74 -23.64
N PHE A 12 8.11 -41.50 -23.32
CA PHE A 12 7.45 -40.18 -23.45
C PHE A 12 7.90 -39.32 -22.29
N PHE A 13 8.87 -38.45 -22.52
CA PHE A 13 9.31 -37.43 -21.56
C PHE A 13 8.24 -36.34 -21.54
N LEU A 14 7.32 -36.44 -20.59
CA LEU A 14 6.32 -35.40 -20.33
C LEU A 14 7.02 -34.25 -19.60
N LEU A 15 7.55 -33.26 -20.37
CA LEU A 15 7.98 -32.00 -19.79
C LEU A 15 6.76 -31.28 -19.24
N GLY A 16 6.54 -31.38 -17.92
CA GLY A 16 5.58 -30.58 -17.20
C GLY A 16 6.03 -29.13 -17.21
N PHE A 17 5.47 -28.32 -18.10
CA PHE A 17 5.62 -26.88 -18.10
C PHE A 17 4.87 -26.35 -16.88
N GLN A 18 5.57 -26.18 -15.76
CA GLN A 18 5.04 -25.50 -14.60
C GLN A 18 4.94 -24.03 -14.96
N LEU A 19 3.73 -23.58 -15.28
CA LEU A 19 3.39 -22.16 -15.32
C LEU A 19 3.57 -21.63 -13.90
N ILE A 20 4.72 -21.05 -13.62
CA ILE A 20 4.94 -20.21 -12.44
C ILE A 20 4.08 -18.98 -12.67
N PHE A 21 2.86 -18.98 -12.14
CA PHE A 21 2.09 -17.76 -11.95
C PHE A 21 2.84 -16.92 -10.92
N GLY A 22 3.84 -16.18 -11.38
CA GLY A 22 4.38 -15.07 -10.62
C GLY A 22 3.21 -14.12 -10.36
N GLN A 23 2.79 -13.99 -9.10
CA GLN A 23 1.94 -12.89 -8.70
C GLN A 23 2.76 -11.63 -8.97
N GLU A 24 2.50 -10.95 -10.09
CA GLU A 24 2.96 -9.60 -10.28
C GLU A 24 2.38 -8.77 -9.13
N LEU A 25 3.22 -8.53 -8.11
CA LEU A 25 2.98 -7.41 -7.21
C LEU A 25 3.04 -6.18 -8.10
N SER A 26 1.90 -5.75 -8.64
CA SER A 26 1.85 -4.50 -9.40
C SER A 26 2.39 -3.40 -8.49
N VAL A 27 3.63 -2.99 -8.76
CA VAL A 27 4.26 -1.87 -8.06
C VAL A 27 3.47 -0.64 -8.48
N PHE A 28 2.63 -0.15 -7.58
CA PHE A 28 1.93 1.09 -7.80
C PHE A 28 2.93 2.23 -7.72
N ALA A 29 3.16 2.92 -8.82
CA ALA A 29 3.94 4.15 -8.86
C ALA A 29 3.01 5.34 -8.62
N PRO A 30 3.34 6.24 -7.69
CA PRO A 30 2.65 7.51 -7.55
C PRO A 30 2.70 8.32 -8.86
N PRO A 31 1.76 9.27 -9.07
CA PRO A 31 1.88 10.27 -10.14
C PRO A 31 3.18 11.06 -10.04
N GLU A 32 3.71 11.55 -11.16
CA GLU A 32 5.02 12.22 -11.23
C GLU A 32 5.15 13.46 -10.33
N HIS A 33 4.04 14.17 -10.07
CA HIS A 33 4.01 15.33 -9.19
C HIS A 33 4.10 14.97 -7.70
N ILE A 34 3.90 13.71 -7.33
CA ILE A 34 3.99 13.24 -5.94
C ILE A 34 5.40 12.73 -5.65
N ASN A 35 6.08 13.41 -4.77
CA ASN A 35 7.47 13.15 -4.44
C ASN A 35 7.69 13.02 -2.92
N SER A 36 8.93 12.73 -2.52
CA SER A 36 9.38 12.67 -1.12
C SER A 36 8.49 11.81 -0.22
N VAL A 37 7.98 10.70 -0.75
CA VAL A 37 7.04 9.83 0.00
C VAL A 37 7.78 9.08 1.10
N LEU A 38 7.61 9.53 2.34
CA LEU A 38 8.26 9.02 3.53
C LEU A 38 7.23 8.43 4.50
N PHE A 39 7.56 7.30 5.10
CA PHE A 39 6.72 6.67 6.12
C PHE A 39 7.53 6.47 7.40
N TYR A 40 7.01 6.99 8.50
CA TYR A 40 7.67 6.97 9.80
C TYR A 40 6.89 6.12 10.81
N VAL A 41 7.61 5.39 11.64
CA VAL A 41 7.11 4.77 12.88
C VAL A 41 7.92 5.36 14.03
N ASN A 42 7.25 5.98 14.99
CA ASN A 42 7.89 6.64 16.13
C ASN A 42 9.08 7.53 15.70
N GLU A 43 8.87 8.37 14.67
CA GLU A 43 9.86 9.31 14.09
C GLU A 43 11.01 8.65 13.29
N GLN A 44 11.06 7.33 13.19
CA GLN A 44 12.04 6.62 12.36
C GLN A 44 11.47 6.32 10.98
N ASN A 45 12.16 6.78 9.93
CA ASN A 45 11.77 6.45 8.56
C ASN A 45 11.98 4.96 8.28
N THR A 46 10.97 4.31 7.72
CA THR A 46 11.01 2.87 7.46
C THR A 46 10.31 2.50 6.16
N SER A 47 10.87 1.53 5.45
CA SER A 47 10.27 0.96 4.24
C SER A 47 9.21 -0.11 4.55
N LEU A 48 9.31 -0.76 5.72
CA LEU A 48 8.36 -1.77 6.19
C LEU A 48 7.85 -1.38 7.58
N PRO A 49 6.80 -0.59 7.67
CA PRO A 49 6.28 -0.12 8.94
C PRO A 49 5.56 -1.24 9.69
N ILE A 50 6.13 -1.62 10.82
CA ILE A 50 5.51 -2.50 11.82
C ILE A 50 5.32 -1.67 13.07
N VAL A 51 4.10 -1.61 13.59
CA VAL A 51 3.70 -0.67 14.64
C VAL A 51 2.74 -1.32 15.61
N GLY A 52 2.84 -0.99 16.88
CA GLY A 52 1.85 -1.38 17.89
C GLY A 52 0.53 -0.60 17.74
N LEU A 53 -0.57 -1.14 18.30
CA LEU A 53 -1.92 -0.55 18.18
C LEU A 53 -2.02 0.93 18.60
N ASN A 54 -1.17 1.37 19.52
CA ASN A 54 -1.17 2.73 20.05
C ASN A 54 0.08 3.53 19.65
N GLU A 55 0.92 2.96 18.83
CA GLU A 55 2.10 3.66 18.32
C GLU A 55 1.74 4.54 17.13
N GLN A 56 2.56 5.56 16.92
CA GLN A 56 2.32 6.56 15.91
C GLN A 56 2.97 6.18 14.58
N ILE A 57 2.19 6.28 13.51
CA ILE A 57 2.69 6.28 12.14
C ILE A 57 2.47 7.65 11.50
N THR A 58 3.41 8.08 10.68
CA THR A 58 3.31 9.33 9.94
C THR A 58 3.70 9.11 8.48
N LEU A 59 2.77 9.40 7.58
CA LEU A 59 3.02 9.50 6.14
C LEU A 59 3.29 10.96 5.79
N LYS A 60 4.36 11.20 5.05
CA LYS A 60 4.69 12.52 4.48
C LYS A 60 4.88 12.38 2.98
N PHE A 61 4.45 13.39 2.23
CA PHE A 61 4.72 13.47 0.79
C PHE A 61 4.63 14.92 0.32
N ASP A 62 5.28 15.20 -0.80
CA ASP A 62 5.29 16.52 -1.43
C ASP A 62 4.48 16.47 -2.73
N ASP A 63 3.63 17.48 -2.95
CA ASP A 63 2.95 17.72 -4.21
C ASP A 63 3.64 18.88 -4.95
N LEU A 64 4.28 18.57 -6.07
CA LEU A 64 5.03 19.53 -6.89
C LEU A 64 4.13 20.43 -7.77
N ASN A 65 2.83 20.13 -7.89
CA ASN A 65 1.91 21.03 -8.59
C ASN A 65 1.69 22.31 -7.81
N ALA A 66 1.74 22.24 -6.48
CA ALA A 66 1.56 23.37 -5.58
C ALA A 66 0.27 24.18 -5.84
N ASP A 67 -0.82 23.50 -6.20
CA ASP A 67 -2.09 24.05 -6.66
C ASP A 67 -3.24 23.91 -5.64
N ASP A 68 -2.90 23.79 -4.34
CA ASP A 68 -3.86 23.58 -3.25
C ASP A 68 -4.71 22.31 -3.38
N SER A 69 -4.18 21.28 -4.02
CA SER A 69 -4.84 19.99 -4.17
C SER A 69 -5.33 19.43 -2.84
N VAL A 70 -6.52 18.86 -2.84
CA VAL A 70 -7.09 18.24 -1.64
C VAL A 70 -6.90 16.72 -1.70
N TYR A 71 -6.34 16.17 -0.64
CA TYR A 71 -6.13 14.73 -0.52
C TYR A 71 -6.96 14.14 0.61
N TYR A 72 -7.46 12.93 0.35
CA TYR A 72 -8.24 12.13 1.29
C TYR A 72 -7.52 10.82 1.58
N TYR A 73 -7.71 10.25 2.77
CA TYR A 73 -7.17 8.94 3.08
C TYR A 73 -8.25 7.95 3.49
N THR A 74 -7.99 6.69 3.17
CA THR A 74 -8.75 5.53 3.62
C THR A 74 -7.82 4.46 4.16
N ILE A 75 -8.32 3.65 5.10
CA ILE A 75 -7.57 2.53 5.68
C ILE A 75 -8.39 1.26 5.51
N GLU A 76 -7.78 0.26 4.89
CA GLU A 76 -8.38 -1.06 4.70
C GLU A 76 -7.57 -2.12 5.42
N ARG A 77 -8.27 -3.09 6.01
CA ARG A 77 -7.65 -4.25 6.66
C ARG A 77 -7.58 -5.44 5.71
N PHE A 78 -6.45 -6.15 5.76
CA PHE A 78 -6.16 -7.34 4.97
C PHE A 78 -5.85 -8.53 5.87
N ASP A 79 -6.00 -9.74 5.35
CA ASP A 79 -5.55 -10.98 5.98
C ASP A 79 -4.03 -11.22 5.77
N ALA A 80 -3.53 -12.36 6.25
CA ALA A 80 -2.12 -12.72 6.11
C ALA A 80 -1.66 -12.85 4.64
N ASP A 81 -2.57 -13.18 3.73
CA ASP A 81 -2.31 -13.32 2.29
C ASP A 81 -2.52 -12.02 1.52
N TRP A 82 -2.69 -10.89 2.20
CA TRP A 82 -3.01 -9.59 1.62
C TRP A 82 -4.30 -9.56 0.80
N LYS A 83 -5.28 -10.40 1.15
CA LYS A 83 -6.63 -10.31 0.64
C LYS A 83 -7.47 -9.44 1.57
N LYS A 84 -8.33 -8.61 1.00
CA LYS A 84 -9.21 -7.73 1.78
C LYS A 84 -10.12 -8.57 2.69
N THR A 85 -10.16 -8.24 3.98
CA THR A 85 -11.02 -8.94 4.93
C THR A 85 -12.48 -8.55 4.75
N ASN A 86 -13.39 -9.46 5.08
CA ASN A 86 -14.84 -9.21 5.08
C ASN A 86 -15.34 -8.55 6.38
N LEU A 87 -14.43 -8.10 7.24
CA LEU A 87 -14.81 -7.42 8.48
C LEU A 87 -15.40 -6.05 8.17
N PHE A 88 -16.45 -5.69 8.91
CA PHE A 88 -16.93 -4.31 8.89
C PHE A 88 -15.87 -3.38 9.46
N ARG A 89 -15.78 -2.18 8.92
CA ARG A 89 -14.77 -1.19 9.35
C ARG A 89 -14.81 -0.94 10.86
N ALA A 90 -16.00 -0.80 11.42
CA ALA A 90 -16.18 -0.58 12.87
C ALA A 90 -15.60 -1.70 13.75
N GLU A 91 -15.31 -2.89 13.21
CA GLU A 91 -14.70 -3.98 13.96
C GLU A 91 -13.19 -3.82 14.13
N TYR A 92 -12.51 -3.12 13.22
CA TYR A 92 -11.06 -2.97 13.24
C TYR A 92 -10.56 -1.52 13.39
N MET A 93 -11.46 -0.53 13.22
CA MET A 93 -11.10 0.89 13.27
C MET A 93 -12.26 1.73 13.83
N ASP A 94 -11.96 2.66 14.71
CA ASP A 94 -12.85 3.76 15.08
C ASP A 94 -12.60 4.95 14.15
N GLY A 95 -13.67 5.67 13.80
CA GLY A 95 -13.63 6.86 12.97
C GLY A 95 -14.31 6.70 11.62
N TYR A 96 -14.08 7.66 10.74
CA TYR A 96 -14.74 7.76 9.45
C TYR A 96 -13.86 7.22 8.34
N ASP A 97 -14.47 6.95 7.19
CA ASP A 97 -13.77 6.71 5.94
C ASP A 97 -13.62 8.02 5.18
N ASP A 98 -12.60 8.07 4.31
CA ASP A 98 -12.48 9.15 3.35
C ASP A 98 -12.29 10.52 4.00
N ILE A 99 -11.27 10.59 4.83
CA ILE A 99 -10.99 11.77 5.65
C ILE A 99 -9.97 12.64 4.93
N ARG A 100 -10.26 13.94 4.85
CA ARG A 100 -9.34 14.92 4.26
C ARG A 100 -8.07 15.05 5.10
N ILE A 101 -6.91 15.10 4.44
CA ILE A 101 -5.63 15.45 5.06
C ILE A 101 -5.62 16.96 5.26
N GLN A 102 -5.54 17.39 6.51
CA GLN A 102 -5.61 18.81 6.87
C GLN A 102 -4.24 19.44 7.13
N ASN A 103 -3.25 18.63 7.51
CA ASN A 103 -1.91 19.15 7.83
C ASN A 103 -1.09 19.26 6.55
N MET A 104 -0.93 20.48 6.08
CA MET A 104 -0.14 20.83 4.90
C MET A 104 0.66 22.11 5.16
N SER A 105 1.79 22.26 4.47
CA SER A 105 2.64 23.44 4.51
C SER A 105 3.24 23.73 3.15
N TYR A 106 3.34 25.01 2.81
CA TYR A 106 3.91 25.48 1.55
C TYR A 106 5.43 25.61 1.63
N SER A 107 6.11 25.25 0.55
CA SER A 107 7.54 25.55 0.42
C SER A 107 7.78 27.06 0.36
N ILE A 108 8.89 27.51 0.94
CA ILE A 108 9.28 28.93 0.94
C ILE A 108 10.70 29.04 0.41
N GLY A 109 10.89 29.89 -0.63
CA GLY A 109 12.21 30.20 -1.19
C GLY A 109 12.87 29.03 -1.94
N THR A 110 12.11 28.06 -2.41
CA THR A 110 12.59 26.92 -3.23
C THR A 110 12.50 27.22 -4.72
N LEU A 111 13.39 26.63 -5.52
CA LEU A 111 13.36 26.76 -7.00
C LEU A 111 12.10 26.11 -7.59
N GLN A 112 11.68 24.97 -7.04
CA GLN A 112 10.43 24.29 -7.36
C GLN A 112 9.50 24.49 -6.18
N SER A 113 8.33 25.11 -6.40
CA SER A 113 7.28 25.18 -5.39
C SER A 113 6.67 23.81 -5.15
N TYR A 114 6.33 23.51 -3.91
CA TYR A 114 5.60 22.29 -3.54
C TYR A 114 4.76 22.53 -2.29
N ILE A 115 3.80 21.66 -2.07
CA ILE A 115 3.04 21.59 -0.83
C ILE A 115 3.40 20.28 -0.14
N HIS A 116 3.83 20.38 1.12
CA HIS A 116 4.16 19.25 1.97
C HIS A 116 2.93 18.81 2.75
N TYR A 117 2.51 17.56 2.58
CA TYR A 117 1.39 16.95 3.29
C TYR A 117 1.89 16.00 4.38
N THR A 118 1.24 16.05 5.54
CA THR A 118 1.56 15.17 6.66
C THR A 118 0.28 14.53 7.20
N LEU A 119 0.26 13.19 7.24
CA LEU A 119 -0.81 12.42 7.87
C LEU A 119 -0.24 11.60 9.01
N THR A 120 -0.70 11.89 10.22
CA THR A 120 -0.33 11.14 11.43
C THR A 120 -1.51 10.32 11.93
N LEU A 121 -1.25 9.08 12.29
CA LEU A 121 -2.20 8.11 12.87
C LEU A 121 -1.61 7.49 14.14
N PRO A 122 -2.41 7.23 15.19
CA PRO A 122 -3.81 7.59 15.33
C PRO A 122 -4.00 9.10 15.42
N ASN A 123 -5.18 9.57 15.04
CA ASN A 123 -5.61 10.97 15.21
C ASN A 123 -7.04 11.04 15.76
N ALA A 124 -7.60 12.24 15.89
CA ALA A 124 -8.95 12.44 16.45
C ALA A 124 -10.06 11.75 15.62
N GLN A 125 -9.79 11.47 14.34
CA GLN A 125 -10.78 10.93 13.40
C GLN A 125 -10.55 9.46 13.07
N THR A 126 -9.39 8.88 13.45
CA THR A 126 -9.02 7.51 13.07
C THR A 126 -8.16 6.86 14.14
N ARG A 127 -8.60 5.69 14.63
CA ARG A 127 -7.85 4.84 15.54
C ARG A 127 -8.06 3.35 15.22
N LEU A 128 -6.99 2.61 15.08
CA LEU A 128 -7.06 1.16 14.88
C LEU A 128 -7.34 0.43 16.20
N LYS A 129 -8.14 -0.64 16.11
CA LYS A 129 -8.57 -1.45 17.26
C LYS A 129 -8.07 -2.88 17.24
N LYS A 130 -7.65 -3.36 16.08
CA LYS A 130 -7.18 -4.75 15.91
C LYS A 130 -5.81 -4.78 15.24
N SER A 131 -5.00 -5.75 15.61
CA SER A 131 -3.77 -6.09 14.88
C SER A 131 -4.09 -6.68 13.52
N GLY A 132 -3.15 -6.61 12.60
CA GLY A 132 -3.27 -7.20 11.27
C GLY A 132 -2.52 -6.42 10.20
N ASN A 133 -2.75 -6.81 8.96
CA ASN A 133 -2.19 -6.15 7.79
C ASN A 133 -3.13 -5.03 7.34
N TYR A 134 -2.57 -3.88 7.08
CA TYR A 134 -3.32 -2.69 6.69
C TYR A 134 -2.75 -2.04 5.43
N MET A 135 -3.63 -1.39 4.68
CA MET A 135 -3.25 -0.54 3.57
C MET A 135 -3.83 0.85 3.76
N LEU A 136 -2.94 1.82 3.88
CA LEU A 136 -3.26 3.25 3.80
C LEU A 136 -3.28 3.64 2.32
N LYS A 137 -4.37 4.27 1.88
CA LYS A 137 -4.55 4.78 0.53
C LYS A 137 -4.82 6.28 0.58
N ILE A 138 -4.19 7.01 -0.32
CA ILE A 138 -4.42 8.45 -0.51
C ILE A 138 -5.10 8.65 -1.86
N TRP A 139 -6.11 9.46 -1.89
CA TRP A 139 -6.96 9.78 -3.03
C TRP A 139 -6.95 11.28 -3.29
N ASP A 140 -7.00 11.68 -4.55
CA ASP A 140 -7.28 13.06 -4.95
C ASP A 140 -8.79 13.38 -4.87
N GLU A 141 -9.17 14.62 -5.18
CA GLU A 141 -10.58 15.05 -5.23
C GLU A 141 -11.40 14.30 -6.28
N SER A 142 -10.77 13.86 -7.37
CA SER A 142 -11.40 13.08 -8.44
C SER A 142 -11.48 11.59 -8.13
N ARG A 143 -11.06 11.16 -6.93
CA ARG A 143 -11.02 9.76 -6.51
C ARG A 143 -10.01 8.90 -7.28
N ASN A 144 -9.00 9.50 -7.85
CA ASN A 144 -7.85 8.74 -8.35
C ASN A 144 -6.95 8.35 -7.18
N LEU A 145 -6.46 7.12 -7.22
CA LEU A 145 -5.50 6.64 -6.24
C LEU A 145 -4.14 7.30 -6.48
N VAL A 146 -3.66 8.06 -5.49
CA VAL A 146 -2.40 8.82 -5.55
C VAL A 146 -1.26 8.09 -4.86
N LEU A 147 -1.53 7.49 -3.70
CA LEU A 147 -0.56 6.74 -2.92
C LEU A 147 -1.21 5.51 -2.28
N ARG A 148 -0.43 4.45 -2.12
CA ARG A 148 -0.79 3.35 -1.22
C ARG A 148 0.45 2.88 -0.46
N LYS A 149 0.31 2.64 0.83
CA LYS A 149 1.36 2.13 1.71
C LYS A 149 0.82 0.98 2.56
N ARG A 150 1.55 -0.13 2.58
CA ARG A 150 1.28 -1.26 3.47
C ARG A 150 1.92 -1.01 4.83
N PHE A 151 1.26 -1.41 5.89
CA PHE A 151 1.82 -1.44 7.24
C PHE A 151 1.18 -2.56 8.06
N LEU A 152 1.87 -2.98 9.10
CA LEU A 152 1.44 -4.03 10.02
C LEU A 152 1.22 -3.43 11.40
N VAL A 153 0.16 -3.90 12.06
CA VAL A 153 -0.19 -3.50 13.43
C VAL A 153 -0.21 -4.71 14.34
#